data_51cde8d69423e13c786d9d2a5475a71f
#
_entry.id   51cde8d69423e13c786d9d2a5475a71f
#
_cell.length_a   1.000
_cell.length_b   1.000
_cell.length_c   1.000
_cell.angle_alpha   90.00
_cell.angle_beta   90.00
_cell.angle_gamma   90.00
#
_symmetry.space_group_name_H-M   'P 1'
#
loop_
_entity.id
_entity.type
_entity.pdbx_description
1 polymer ?
#
loop_
_entity_poly.entity_id
_entity_poly.type
_entity_poly.pdbx_seq_one_letter_code
_entity_poly.pdbx_strand_id
1 'polypeptide(L)'
;MNLVDRMKKLIVSPTEEWQVIKEEPHTVAGLYTHYVMILAAIPAVASFIGFSVIGYSGMGHTYRMPIAAGVANMVLYYVLTLGGVYLMALVIDMQAPSFGGEKNFIQALKVAAFFPTAAWLAGIFFILPALAILALVGAVYSLWILYTGLGPLMGVAEERSAGYVAVVVVVAILVMVVISAIAALAMPSPSRGF
;
A
#
# COMPACT_ATOMS: atom_id res chain seq x y z
N MET A 1 -19.87 1.62 -6.77
CA MET A 1 -20.02 1.78 -5.30
C MET A 1 -19.22 3.01 -4.84
N ASN A 2 -19.67 3.69 -3.77
CA ASN A 2 -18.95 4.85 -3.21
C ASN A 2 -17.61 4.39 -2.60
N LEU A 3 -16.53 5.19 -2.75
CA LEU A 3 -15.20 4.93 -2.21
C LEU A 3 -15.22 4.63 -0.70
N VAL A 4 -15.94 5.46 0.07
CA VAL A 4 -16.03 5.31 1.54
C VAL A 4 -16.72 4.01 1.94
N ASP A 5 -17.77 3.63 1.25
CA ASP A 5 -18.48 2.38 1.52
C ASP A 5 -17.59 1.16 1.21
N ARG A 6 -16.80 1.22 0.12
CA ARG A 6 -15.81 0.18 -0.22
C ARG A 6 -14.77 0.02 0.88
N MET A 7 -14.17 1.12 1.33
CA MET A 7 -13.17 1.11 2.40
C MET A 7 -13.74 0.51 3.70
N LYS A 8 -14.94 0.95 4.11
CA LYS A 8 -15.60 0.44 5.32
C LYS A 8 -15.84 -1.06 5.25
N LYS A 9 -16.39 -1.55 4.13
CA LYS A 9 -16.69 -2.97 3.95
C LYS A 9 -15.43 -3.83 3.91
N LEU A 10 -14.36 -3.38 3.26
CA LEU A 10 -13.07 -4.08 3.26
C LEU A 10 -12.44 -4.17 4.66
N ILE A 11 -12.71 -3.19 5.54
CA ILE A 11 -12.22 -3.22 6.92
C ILE A 11 -13.13 -4.08 7.81
N VAL A 12 -14.45 -3.98 7.66
CA VAL A 12 -15.39 -4.64 8.58
C VAL A 12 -15.68 -6.09 8.18
N SER A 13 -15.85 -6.34 6.88
CA SER A 13 -16.25 -7.65 6.33
C SER A 13 -15.46 -7.97 5.05
N PRO A 14 -14.12 -8.11 5.11
CA PRO A 14 -13.29 -8.28 3.91
C PRO A 14 -13.69 -9.50 3.08
N THR A 15 -14.00 -10.63 3.71
CA THR A 15 -14.35 -11.87 3.01
C THR A 15 -15.60 -11.72 2.13
N GLU A 16 -16.63 -11.05 2.63
CA GLU A 16 -17.87 -10.80 1.89
C GLU A 16 -17.62 -9.78 0.77
N GLU A 17 -16.86 -8.74 1.07
CA GLU A 17 -16.60 -7.67 0.12
C GLU A 17 -15.75 -8.16 -1.06
N TRP A 18 -14.84 -9.11 -0.87
CA TRP A 18 -14.09 -9.72 -1.94
C TRP A 18 -14.97 -10.46 -2.95
N GLN A 19 -16.08 -11.08 -2.53
CA GLN A 19 -17.02 -11.71 -3.47
C GLN A 19 -17.69 -10.65 -4.35
N VAL A 20 -18.07 -9.51 -3.78
CA VAL A 20 -18.63 -8.38 -4.53
C VAL A 20 -17.60 -7.83 -5.51
N ILE A 21 -16.36 -7.60 -5.05
CA ILE A 21 -15.27 -7.10 -5.89
C ILE A 21 -14.96 -8.04 -7.05
N LYS A 22 -15.02 -9.34 -6.82
CA LYS A 22 -14.79 -10.36 -7.84
C LYS A 22 -15.72 -10.19 -9.04
N GLU A 23 -17.01 -10.01 -8.77
CA GLU A 23 -18.06 -9.93 -9.79
C GLU A 23 -18.15 -8.56 -10.48
N GLU A 24 -17.68 -7.49 -9.82
CA GLU A 24 -17.75 -6.14 -10.39
C GLU A 24 -16.79 -5.97 -11.59
N PRO A 25 -17.26 -5.43 -12.73
CA PRO A 25 -16.39 -5.10 -13.83
C PRO A 25 -15.52 -3.87 -13.47
N HIS A 26 -14.20 -4.02 -13.62
CA HIS A 26 -13.26 -2.94 -13.40
C HIS A 26 -12.30 -2.81 -14.58
N THR A 27 -11.84 -1.59 -14.82
CA THR A 27 -10.74 -1.30 -15.75
C THR A 27 -9.51 -0.85 -14.98
N VAL A 28 -8.34 -0.99 -15.58
CA VAL A 28 -7.07 -0.51 -14.99
C VAL A 28 -7.20 0.97 -14.60
N ALA A 29 -7.62 1.81 -15.56
CA ALA A 29 -7.79 3.23 -15.33
C ALA A 29 -8.80 3.53 -14.22
N GLY A 30 -9.93 2.82 -14.19
CA GLY A 30 -10.97 2.99 -13.18
C GLY A 30 -10.48 2.68 -11.77
N LEU A 31 -9.75 1.56 -11.58
CA LEU A 31 -9.16 1.21 -10.29
C LEU A 31 -8.15 2.26 -9.81
N TYR A 32 -7.31 2.76 -10.73
CA TYR A 32 -6.34 3.78 -10.39
C TYR A 32 -6.99 5.11 -10.03
N THR A 33 -7.84 5.66 -10.90
CA THR A 33 -8.39 7.01 -10.72
C THR A 33 -9.40 7.11 -9.59
N HIS A 34 -10.18 6.06 -9.33
CA HIS A 34 -11.25 6.10 -8.33
C HIS A 34 -10.87 5.48 -6.99
N TYR A 35 -9.71 4.81 -6.89
CA TYR A 35 -9.31 4.16 -5.65
C TYR A 35 -7.84 4.35 -5.30
N VAL A 36 -6.92 3.80 -6.09
CA VAL A 36 -5.49 3.72 -5.76
C VAL A 36 -4.88 5.10 -5.57
N MET A 37 -5.11 6.03 -6.54
CA MET A 37 -4.54 7.37 -6.49
C MET A 37 -5.03 8.17 -5.28
N ILE A 38 -6.28 7.97 -4.88
CA ILE A 38 -6.86 8.69 -3.74
C ILE A 38 -6.28 8.17 -2.43
N LEU A 39 -6.28 6.85 -2.23
CA LEU A 39 -5.83 6.28 -0.96
C LEU A 39 -4.32 6.33 -0.78
N ALA A 40 -3.54 6.09 -1.83
CA ALA A 40 -2.08 6.18 -1.78
C ALA A 40 -1.57 7.60 -1.49
N ALA A 41 -2.37 8.64 -1.74
CA ALA A 41 -2.04 10.01 -1.39
C ALA A 41 -2.03 10.25 0.14
N ILE A 42 -2.83 9.48 0.91
CA ILE A 42 -2.95 9.66 2.36
C ILE A 42 -1.59 9.52 3.05
N PRO A 43 -0.86 8.40 2.98
CA PRO A 43 0.44 8.26 3.63
C PRO A 43 1.50 9.21 3.04
N ALA A 44 1.45 9.52 1.75
CA ALA A 44 2.40 10.42 1.11
C ALA A 44 2.28 11.84 1.67
N VAL A 45 1.06 12.39 1.71
CA VAL A 45 0.79 13.73 2.27
C VAL A 45 1.01 13.76 3.77
N ALA A 46 0.55 12.73 4.49
CA ALA A 46 0.73 12.61 5.94
C ALA A 46 2.22 12.62 6.33
N SER A 47 3.06 11.86 5.60
CA SER A 47 4.51 11.83 5.82
C SER A 47 5.16 13.19 5.54
N PHE A 48 4.76 13.89 4.47
CA PHE A 48 5.24 15.23 4.19
C PHE A 48 4.92 16.20 5.35
N ILE A 49 3.68 16.20 5.82
CA ILE A 49 3.28 17.05 6.96
C ILE A 49 4.08 16.68 8.21
N GLY A 50 4.20 15.38 8.50
CA GLY A 50 4.91 14.89 9.69
C GLY A 50 6.38 15.27 9.70
N PHE A 51 7.10 15.03 8.61
CA PHE A 51 8.55 15.23 8.58
C PHE A 51 8.99 16.66 8.21
N SER A 52 8.21 17.38 7.39
CA SER A 52 8.61 18.71 6.90
C SER A 52 7.92 19.85 7.65
N VAL A 53 6.67 19.68 8.08
CA VAL A 53 5.92 20.75 8.77
C VAL A 53 6.03 20.60 10.29
N ILE A 54 5.71 19.43 10.83
CA ILE A 54 5.74 19.20 12.29
C ILE A 54 7.18 18.94 12.75
N GLY A 55 7.88 18.02 12.07
CA GLY A 55 9.20 17.56 12.46
C GLY A 55 9.14 16.42 13.50
N TYR A 56 10.27 15.76 13.70
CA TYR A 56 10.41 14.76 14.75
C TYR A 56 11.41 15.24 15.79
N SER A 57 11.08 15.02 17.06
CA SER A 57 11.91 15.41 18.19
C SER A 57 12.74 14.24 18.66
N GLY A 58 14.06 14.46 18.81
CA GLY A 58 15.00 13.49 19.36
C GLY A 58 16.15 14.20 20.06
N MET A 59 16.60 13.68 21.19
CA MET A 59 17.73 14.23 21.98
C MET A 59 17.64 15.72 22.25
N GLY A 60 16.43 16.25 22.50
CA GLY A 60 16.22 17.68 22.82
C GLY A 60 16.18 18.62 21.61
N HIS A 61 16.29 18.11 20.39
CA HIS A 61 16.21 18.90 19.16
C HIS A 61 15.04 18.46 18.30
N THR A 62 14.43 19.40 17.57
CA THR A 62 13.41 19.12 16.56
C THR A 62 14.05 19.18 15.18
N TYR A 63 14.05 18.05 14.48
CA TYR A 63 14.54 17.94 13.12
C TYR A 63 13.39 18.07 12.14
N ARG A 64 13.55 18.92 11.13
CA ARG A 64 12.58 19.12 10.05
C ARG A 64 13.28 18.95 8.71
N MET A 65 12.62 18.22 7.84
CA MET A 65 13.06 18.12 6.44
C MET A 65 12.75 19.46 5.73
N PRO A 66 13.69 20.01 4.94
CA PRO A 66 13.40 21.19 4.11
C PRO A 66 12.17 20.97 3.24
N ILE A 67 11.29 21.97 3.13
CA ILE A 67 10.00 21.86 2.43
C ILE A 67 10.17 21.35 1.00
N ALA A 68 11.14 21.88 0.24
CA ALA A 68 11.39 21.46 -1.14
C ALA A 68 11.78 19.96 -1.22
N ALA A 69 12.65 19.48 -0.32
CA ALA A 69 13.04 18.08 -0.23
C ALA A 69 11.85 17.19 0.20
N GLY A 70 11.03 17.68 1.13
CA GLY A 70 9.83 16.99 1.57
C GLY A 70 8.79 16.81 0.46
N VAL A 71 8.56 17.86 -0.34
CA VAL A 71 7.65 17.78 -1.51
C VAL A 71 8.22 16.81 -2.55
N ALA A 72 9.51 16.89 -2.86
CA ALA A 72 10.13 15.98 -3.81
C ALA A 72 10.02 14.52 -3.35
N ASN A 73 10.27 14.24 -2.06
CA ASN A 73 10.12 12.92 -1.47
C ASN A 73 8.67 12.43 -1.50
N MET A 74 7.71 13.29 -1.14
CA MET A 74 6.27 12.99 -1.21
C MET A 74 5.85 12.55 -2.62
N VAL A 75 6.22 13.33 -3.64
CA VAL A 75 5.88 13.03 -5.03
C VAL A 75 6.55 11.74 -5.48
N LEU A 76 7.83 11.56 -5.19
CA LEU A 76 8.58 10.35 -5.54
C LEU A 76 7.95 9.12 -4.88
N TYR A 77 7.70 9.16 -3.58
CA TYR A 77 7.07 8.06 -2.85
C TYR A 77 5.69 7.72 -3.41
N TYR A 78 4.88 8.74 -3.70
CA TYR A 78 3.55 8.56 -4.29
C TYR A 78 3.62 7.86 -5.65
N VAL A 79 4.47 8.36 -6.56
CA VAL A 79 4.63 7.77 -7.91
C VAL A 79 5.15 6.33 -7.83
N LEU A 80 6.15 6.08 -6.97
CA LEU A 80 6.67 4.74 -6.75
C LEU A 80 5.62 3.79 -6.16
N THR A 81 4.75 4.28 -5.29
CA THR A 81 3.63 3.49 -4.73
C THR A 81 2.64 3.10 -5.84
N LEU A 82 2.29 4.03 -6.73
CA LEU A 82 1.41 3.72 -7.87
C LEU A 82 2.04 2.65 -8.78
N GLY A 83 3.33 2.78 -9.11
CA GLY A 83 4.07 1.75 -9.85
C GLY A 83 4.16 0.42 -9.09
N GLY A 84 4.32 0.47 -7.78
CA GLY A 84 4.35 -0.69 -6.90
C GLY A 84 3.06 -1.51 -6.93
N VAL A 85 1.90 -0.84 -6.96
CA VAL A 85 0.59 -1.52 -7.10
C VAL A 85 0.51 -2.28 -8.43
N TYR A 86 0.96 -1.67 -9.53
CA TYR A 86 0.99 -2.34 -10.83
C TYR A 86 1.93 -3.55 -10.84
N LEU A 87 3.13 -3.37 -10.29
CA LEU A 87 4.11 -4.44 -10.16
C LEU A 87 3.57 -5.60 -9.31
N MET A 88 2.90 -5.31 -8.21
CA MET A 88 2.25 -6.32 -7.38
C MET A 88 1.18 -7.09 -8.15
N ALA A 89 0.36 -6.40 -8.95
CA ALA A 89 -0.64 -7.05 -9.80
C ALA A 89 0.01 -8.02 -10.80
N LEU A 90 1.12 -7.62 -11.43
CA LEU A 90 1.87 -8.50 -12.34
C LEU A 90 2.41 -9.74 -11.61
N VAL A 91 2.98 -9.56 -10.42
CA VAL A 91 3.50 -10.69 -9.63
C VAL A 91 2.39 -11.63 -9.22
N ILE A 92 1.28 -11.11 -8.73
CA ILE A 92 0.09 -11.90 -8.36
C ILE A 92 -0.38 -12.71 -9.58
N ASP A 93 -0.57 -12.06 -10.73
CA ASP A 93 -1.02 -12.71 -11.96
C ASP A 93 -0.06 -13.81 -12.44
N MET A 94 1.24 -13.51 -12.43
CA MET A 94 2.27 -14.45 -12.89
C MET A 94 2.39 -15.68 -11.99
N GLN A 95 2.17 -15.54 -10.70
CA GLN A 95 2.33 -16.62 -9.72
C GLN A 95 1.07 -17.50 -9.59
N ALA A 96 -0.10 -17.03 -9.99
CA ALA A 96 -1.36 -17.75 -9.83
C ALA A 96 -1.31 -19.20 -10.33
N PRO A 97 -0.77 -19.53 -11.54
CA PRO A 97 -0.70 -20.90 -12.01
C PRO A 97 0.17 -21.81 -11.16
N SER A 98 1.22 -21.28 -10.51
CA SER A 98 2.10 -22.07 -9.63
C SER A 98 1.36 -22.59 -8.39
N PHE A 99 0.25 -21.94 -8.03
CA PHE A 99 -0.61 -22.34 -6.93
C PHE A 99 -1.95 -22.96 -7.36
N GLY A 100 -2.07 -23.28 -8.66
CA GLY A 100 -3.26 -23.92 -9.22
C GLY A 100 -4.42 -22.96 -9.49
N GLY A 101 -4.15 -21.66 -9.51
CA GLY A 101 -5.08 -20.63 -9.92
C GLY A 101 -4.97 -20.28 -11.41
N GLU A 102 -5.75 -19.29 -11.83
CA GLU A 102 -5.80 -18.84 -13.22
C GLU A 102 -5.21 -17.44 -13.37
N LYS A 103 -4.51 -17.23 -14.52
CA LYS A 103 -4.06 -15.87 -14.88
C LYS A 103 -5.25 -14.99 -15.20
N ASN A 104 -5.38 -13.91 -14.45
CA ASN A 104 -6.36 -12.88 -14.72
C ASN A 104 -5.85 -11.56 -14.16
N PHE A 105 -5.18 -10.78 -15.02
CA PHE A 105 -4.54 -9.54 -14.61
C PHE A 105 -5.51 -8.55 -13.94
N ILE A 106 -6.76 -8.47 -14.39
CA ILE A 106 -7.74 -7.55 -13.75
C ILE A 106 -8.09 -8.01 -12.34
N GLN A 107 -8.24 -9.31 -12.11
CA GLN A 107 -8.46 -9.84 -10.76
C GLN A 107 -7.23 -9.63 -9.87
N ALA A 108 -6.04 -9.88 -10.40
CA ALA A 108 -4.79 -9.61 -9.71
C ALA A 108 -4.62 -8.12 -9.35
N LEU A 109 -5.00 -7.22 -10.27
CA LEU A 109 -4.97 -5.78 -10.03
C LEU A 109 -6.01 -5.34 -8.98
N LYS A 110 -7.18 -5.97 -8.95
CA LYS A 110 -8.14 -5.73 -7.86
C LYS A 110 -7.53 -6.11 -6.51
N VAL A 111 -6.88 -7.27 -6.40
CA VAL A 111 -6.18 -7.66 -5.16
C VAL A 111 -5.14 -6.60 -4.80
N ALA A 112 -4.23 -6.25 -5.73
CA ALA A 112 -3.16 -5.29 -5.49
C ALA A 112 -3.68 -3.88 -5.10
N ALA A 113 -4.82 -3.46 -5.65
CA ALA A 113 -5.42 -2.15 -5.39
C ALA A 113 -6.15 -2.08 -4.04
N PHE A 114 -6.83 -3.16 -3.65
CA PHE A 114 -7.72 -3.14 -2.49
C PHE A 114 -7.07 -3.65 -1.19
N PHE A 115 -6.09 -4.59 -1.25
CA PHE A 115 -5.51 -5.11 -0.02
C PHE A 115 -4.79 -4.06 0.84
N PRO A 116 -4.13 -3.00 0.29
CA PRO A 116 -3.41 -2.05 1.12
C PRO A 116 -4.32 -1.03 1.81
N THR A 117 -5.63 -1.13 1.66
CA THR A 117 -6.61 -0.15 2.18
C THR A 117 -6.37 0.23 3.64
N ALA A 118 -6.22 -0.76 4.52
CA ALA A 118 -6.01 -0.49 5.93
C ALA A 118 -4.65 0.17 6.21
N ALA A 119 -3.59 -0.23 5.50
CA ALA A 119 -2.27 0.39 5.62
C ALA A 119 -2.28 1.84 5.13
N TRP A 120 -2.95 2.13 4.02
CA TRP A 120 -3.06 3.50 3.52
C TRP A 120 -3.88 4.40 4.44
N LEU A 121 -4.99 3.92 4.98
CA LEU A 121 -5.77 4.67 5.96
C LEU A 121 -4.99 4.90 7.25
N ALA A 122 -4.31 3.89 7.77
CA ALA A 122 -3.45 4.02 8.94
C ALA A 122 -2.22 4.90 8.67
N GLY A 123 -1.87 5.13 7.41
CA GLY A 123 -0.85 6.11 7.01
C GLY A 123 -1.13 7.54 7.46
N ILE A 124 -2.36 7.88 7.85
CA ILE A 124 -2.70 9.17 8.46
C ILE A 124 -1.89 9.43 9.74
N PHE A 125 -1.50 8.38 10.47
CA PHE A 125 -0.70 8.51 11.69
C PHE A 125 0.72 9.03 11.42
N PHE A 126 1.20 9.01 10.16
CA PHE A 126 2.47 9.63 9.79
C PHE A 126 2.47 11.17 9.92
N ILE A 127 1.30 11.81 10.07
CA ILE A 127 1.22 13.25 10.42
C ILE A 127 1.95 13.52 11.73
N LEU A 128 1.83 12.63 12.71
CA LEU A 128 2.53 12.72 13.98
C LEU A 128 3.58 11.61 14.07
N PRO A 129 4.87 11.91 13.86
CA PRO A 129 5.93 10.88 13.84
C PRO A 129 5.96 9.98 15.09
N ALA A 130 5.56 10.51 16.24
CA ALA A 130 5.43 9.74 17.48
C ALA A 130 4.35 8.63 17.41
N LEU A 131 3.35 8.78 16.54
CA LEU A 131 2.25 7.82 16.34
C LEU A 131 2.47 6.91 15.13
N ALA A 132 3.59 7.04 14.41
CA ALA A 132 3.87 6.27 13.20
C ALA A 132 3.82 4.74 13.44
N ILE A 133 4.10 4.29 14.66
CA ILE A 133 3.99 2.88 15.05
C ILE A 133 2.57 2.32 14.84
N LEU A 134 1.53 3.16 14.94
CA LEU A 134 0.15 2.74 14.74
C LEU A 134 -0.14 2.35 13.28
N ALA A 135 0.65 2.86 12.32
CA ALA A 135 0.54 2.46 10.93
C ALA A 135 0.86 0.96 10.72
N LEU A 136 1.66 0.35 11.61
CA LEU A 136 1.91 -1.09 11.58
C LEU A 136 0.65 -1.92 11.81
N VAL A 137 -0.28 -1.45 12.62
CA VAL A 137 -1.57 -2.13 12.83
C VAL A 137 -2.34 -2.22 11.52
N GLY A 138 -2.40 -1.11 10.77
CA GLY A 138 -3.02 -1.10 9.44
C GLY A 138 -2.29 -1.98 8.43
N ALA A 139 -0.96 -2.01 8.49
CA ALA A 139 -0.15 -2.87 7.62
C ALA A 139 -0.42 -4.37 7.89
N VAL A 140 -0.42 -4.79 9.16
CA VAL A 140 -0.74 -6.17 9.55
C VAL A 140 -2.17 -6.53 9.14
N TYR A 141 -3.12 -5.62 9.35
CA TYR A 141 -4.50 -5.86 8.94
C TYR A 141 -4.65 -5.95 7.40
N SER A 142 -3.85 -5.21 6.65
CA SER A 142 -3.81 -5.34 5.18
C SER A 142 -3.36 -6.73 4.72
N LEU A 143 -2.49 -7.42 5.48
CA LEU A 143 -2.12 -8.82 5.18
C LEU A 143 -3.31 -9.77 5.38
N TRP A 144 -4.17 -9.50 6.36
CA TRP A 144 -5.42 -10.24 6.54
C TRP A 144 -6.38 -10.01 5.36
N ILE A 145 -6.54 -8.75 4.92
CA ILE A 145 -7.33 -8.42 3.72
C ILE A 145 -6.77 -9.15 2.50
N LEU A 146 -5.45 -9.18 2.31
CA LEU A 146 -4.80 -9.91 1.23
C LEU A 146 -5.10 -11.41 1.31
N TYR A 147 -4.96 -12.01 2.49
CA TYR A 147 -5.20 -13.44 2.70
C TYR A 147 -6.63 -13.86 2.32
N THR A 148 -7.62 -13.06 2.72
CA THR A 148 -9.04 -13.35 2.45
C THR A 148 -9.44 -13.14 0.98
N GLY A 149 -8.69 -12.31 0.23
CA GLY A 149 -9.05 -11.94 -1.15
C GLY A 149 -8.29 -12.71 -2.23
N LEU A 150 -7.06 -13.11 -1.96
CA LEU A 150 -6.17 -13.65 -2.98
C LEU A 150 -6.68 -14.98 -3.57
N GLY A 151 -7.08 -15.92 -2.72
CA GLY A 151 -7.62 -17.21 -3.13
C GLY A 151 -8.88 -17.07 -3.99
N PRO A 152 -9.94 -16.42 -3.50
CA PRO A 152 -11.19 -16.25 -4.23
C PRO A 152 -11.05 -15.53 -5.57
N LEU A 153 -10.21 -14.47 -5.66
CA LEU A 153 -10.05 -13.70 -6.89
C LEU A 153 -9.22 -14.43 -7.94
N MET A 154 -8.20 -15.18 -7.51
CA MET A 154 -7.29 -15.88 -8.43
C MET A 154 -7.67 -17.36 -8.66
N GLY A 155 -8.78 -17.83 -8.07
CA GLY A 155 -9.25 -19.20 -8.24
C GLY A 155 -8.34 -20.26 -7.59
N VAL A 156 -7.61 -19.90 -6.53
CA VAL A 156 -6.70 -20.79 -5.83
C VAL A 156 -7.44 -21.52 -4.70
N ALA A 157 -7.27 -22.85 -4.62
CA ALA A 157 -7.84 -23.67 -3.56
C ALA A 157 -7.30 -23.24 -2.17
N GLU A 158 -8.13 -23.39 -1.14
CA GLU A 158 -7.82 -22.93 0.22
C GLU A 158 -6.52 -23.52 0.77
N GLU A 159 -6.25 -24.80 0.50
CA GLU A 159 -5.04 -25.50 0.94
C GLU A 159 -3.74 -24.88 0.39
N ARG A 160 -3.79 -24.22 -0.78
CA ARG A 160 -2.64 -23.58 -1.42
C ARG A 160 -2.58 -22.07 -1.21
N SER A 161 -3.67 -21.46 -0.74
CA SER A 161 -3.79 -20.02 -0.56
C SER A 161 -2.75 -19.47 0.41
N ALA A 162 -2.45 -20.17 1.50
CA ALA A 162 -1.46 -19.73 2.49
C ALA A 162 -0.04 -19.60 1.89
N GLY A 163 0.38 -20.57 1.07
CA GLY A 163 1.67 -20.53 0.36
C GLY A 163 1.72 -19.39 -0.66
N TYR A 164 0.64 -19.17 -1.38
CA TYR A 164 0.54 -18.07 -2.35
C TYR A 164 0.63 -16.70 -1.66
N VAL A 165 -0.14 -16.51 -0.58
CA VAL A 165 -0.08 -15.29 0.24
C VAL A 165 1.33 -15.05 0.75
N ALA A 166 2.02 -16.09 1.25
CA ALA A 166 3.39 -15.95 1.76
C ALA A 166 4.35 -15.41 0.68
N VAL A 167 4.28 -15.92 -0.54
CA VAL A 167 5.09 -15.41 -1.67
C VAL A 167 4.73 -13.96 -1.99
N VAL A 168 3.43 -13.63 -2.08
CA VAL A 168 2.97 -12.26 -2.37
C VAL A 168 3.40 -11.28 -1.27
N VAL A 169 3.35 -11.69 0.00
CA VAL A 169 3.82 -10.88 1.14
C VAL A 169 5.32 -10.62 1.07
N VAL A 170 6.12 -11.64 0.76
CA VAL A 170 7.58 -11.45 0.58
C VAL A 170 7.87 -10.45 -0.53
N VAL A 171 7.19 -10.56 -1.66
CA VAL A 171 7.34 -9.60 -2.76
C VAL A 171 6.86 -8.20 -2.37
N ALA A 172 5.74 -8.09 -1.65
CA ALA A 172 5.24 -6.80 -1.15
C ALA A 172 6.28 -6.12 -0.24
N ILE A 173 6.90 -6.87 0.67
CA ILE A 173 7.97 -6.35 1.53
C ILE A 173 9.17 -5.90 0.69
N LEU A 174 9.61 -6.70 -0.30
CA LEU A 174 10.70 -6.32 -1.19
C LEU A 174 10.40 -5.04 -1.97
N VAL A 175 9.18 -4.91 -2.51
CA VAL A 175 8.74 -3.69 -3.22
C VAL A 175 8.75 -2.49 -2.26
N MET A 176 8.26 -2.63 -1.03
CA MET A 176 8.31 -1.57 -0.02
C MET A 176 9.74 -1.17 0.34
N VAL A 177 10.64 -2.14 0.52
CA VAL A 177 12.06 -1.88 0.81
C VAL A 177 12.72 -1.11 -0.34
N VAL A 178 12.48 -1.53 -1.59
CA VAL A 178 13.01 -0.85 -2.78
C VAL A 178 12.47 0.58 -2.88
N ILE A 179 11.15 0.78 -2.71
CA ILE A 179 10.54 2.13 -2.72
C ILE A 179 11.19 3.01 -1.63
N SER A 180 11.31 2.48 -0.41
CA SER A 180 11.89 3.21 0.70
C SER A 180 13.37 3.53 0.50
N ALA A 181 14.14 2.60 -0.08
CA ALA A 181 15.56 2.81 -0.39
C ALA A 181 15.74 3.89 -1.47
N ILE A 182 14.94 3.87 -2.54
CA ILE A 182 14.99 4.90 -3.59
C ILE A 182 14.59 6.27 -3.01
N ALA A 183 13.54 6.32 -2.20
CA ALA A 183 13.12 7.55 -1.54
C ALA A 183 14.21 8.10 -0.59
N ALA A 184 14.89 7.23 0.15
CA ALA A 184 15.98 7.60 1.05
C ALA A 184 17.21 8.13 0.29
N LEU A 185 17.57 7.55 -0.86
CA LEU A 185 18.67 8.02 -1.72
C LEU A 185 18.39 9.40 -2.34
N ALA A 186 17.11 9.73 -2.54
CA ALA A 186 16.69 11.03 -3.05
C ALA A 186 16.69 12.13 -1.98
N MET A 187 16.87 11.77 -0.69
CA MET A 187 16.97 12.76 0.38
C MET A 187 18.35 13.44 0.36
N PRO A 188 18.41 14.77 0.48
CA PRO A 188 19.69 15.46 0.69
C PRO A 188 20.33 14.93 1.96
N SER A 189 21.62 14.60 1.91
CA SER A 189 22.39 14.28 3.11
C SER A 189 22.26 15.46 4.10
N PRO A 190 22.07 15.21 5.42
CA PRO A 190 22.13 16.27 6.39
C PRO A 190 23.48 16.99 6.21
N SER A 191 23.45 18.22 5.70
CA SER A 191 24.66 19.03 5.66
C SER A 191 25.12 19.14 7.11
N ARG A 192 26.27 18.53 7.43
CA ARG A 192 26.96 18.80 8.67
C ARG A 192 27.30 20.29 8.65
N GLY A 193 26.41 21.10 9.25
CA GLY A 193 26.74 22.48 9.58
C GLY A 193 27.89 22.42 10.58
N PHE A 194 29.06 22.85 10.11
CA PHE A 194 30.17 23.20 10.96
C PHE A 194 29.87 24.52 11.64
#